data_68ac517f69005b0341e38828b21a00a5
#
_entry.id   68ac517f69005b0341e38828b21a00a5
#
_cell.length_a   1.000
_cell.length_b   1.000
_cell.length_c   1.000
_cell.angle_alpha   90.00
_cell.angle_beta   90.00
_cell.angle_gamma   90.00
#
_symmetry.space_group_name_H-M   'P 1'
#
loop_
_entity.id
_entity.type
_entity.pdbx_description
1 polymer ?
#
loop_
_entity_poly.entity_id
_entity_poly.type
_entity_poly.pdbx_seq_one_letter_code
_entity_poly.pdbx_strand_id
1 'polypeptide(L)'
;MIYKYPTLYSFRRCPYAMRARLAIRLCKIQCIIREISLKAKNSELLRVSPKATVPVLVLPNGEVLEESLDIIYWSLEQNDPYKLKINNQLANKTDKLIELIDTEFKFHLDRYKYSSRYNIKNSQVHRDKARDILVQINTMLEGNNYLWGNNIS
;
A
#
# COMPACT_ATOMS: atom_id res chain seq x y z
N MET A 1 -2.23 22.73 13.10
CA MET A 1 -2.66 23.28 11.79
C MET A 1 -3.98 22.60 11.44
N ILE A 2 -5.03 23.37 11.21
CA ILE A 2 -6.31 22.82 10.74
C ILE A 2 -6.20 22.79 9.22
N TYR A 3 -6.12 21.59 8.66
CA TYR A 3 -6.17 21.42 7.22
C TYR A 3 -7.63 21.43 6.75
N LYS A 4 -7.92 22.11 5.64
CA LYS A 4 -9.27 22.06 5.02
C LYS A 4 -9.58 20.69 4.43
N TYR A 5 -8.54 19.99 3.95
CA TYR A 5 -8.59 18.68 3.32
C TYR A 5 -7.58 17.75 3.96
N PRO A 6 -7.80 16.43 3.94
CA PRO A 6 -6.78 15.47 4.30
C PRO A 6 -5.46 15.75 3.57
N THR A 7 -4.35 15.56 4.24
CA THR A 7 -3.00 15.77 3.66
C THR A 7 -2.23 14.46 3.70
N LEU A 8 -1.90 13.93 2.52
CA LEU A 8 -1.14 12.70 2.37
C LEU A 8 0.34 13.00 2.13
N TYR A 9 1.19 12.61 3.05
CA TYR A 9 2.64 12.54 2.82
C TYR A 9 2.96 11.26 2.07
N SER A 10 3.65 11.39 0.96
CA SER A 10 3.82 10.31 -0.01
C SER A 10 5.20 10.34 -0.64
N PHE A 11 5.67 9.17 -1.06
CA PHE A 11 6.82 9.05 -1.94
C PHE A 11 6.41 8.30 -3.20
N ARG A 12 6.70 8.89 -4.36
CA ARG A 12 6.22 8.42 -5.67
C ARG A 12 6.47 6.94 -5.91
N ARG A 13 7.66 6.44 -5.55
CA ARG A 13 8.09 5.05 -5.79
C ARG A 13 7.81 4.08 -4.64
N CYS A 14 7.23 4.53 -3.53
CA CYS A 14 6.87 3.65 -2.43
C CYS A 14 5.58 2.88 -2.77
N PRO A 15 5.59 1.53 -2.80
CA PRO A 15 4.41 0.74 -3.14
C PRO A 15 3.26 0.94 -2.14
N TYR A 16 3.56 1.08 -0.87
CA TYR A 16 2.58 1.38 0.17
C TYR A 16 1.90 2.74 -0.03
N ALA A 17 2.69 3.77 -0.38
CA ALA A 17 2.14 5.07 -0.72
C ALA A 17 1.38 5.07 -2.06
N MET A 18 1.75 4.19 -3.00
CA MET A 18 1.02 4.01 -4.27
C MET A 18 -0.39 3.48 -4.01
N ARG A 19 -0.55 2.43 -3.19
CA ARG A 19 -1.87 1.87 -2.90
C ARG A 19 -2.77 2.84 -2.11
N ALA A 20 -2.20 3.63 -1.19
CA ALA A 20 -2.93 4.66 -0.48
C ALA A 20 -3.43 5.78 -1.43
N ARG A 21 -2.56 6.27 -2.35
CA ARG A 21 -2.97 7.24 -3.37
C ARG A 21 -4.07 6.70 -4.28
N LEU A 22 -3.97 5.41 -4.66
CA LEU A 22 -4.97 4.77 -5.50
C LEU A 22 -6.33 4.70 -4.79
N ALA A 23 -6.37 4.28 -3.52
CA ALA A 23 -7.59 4.23 -2.73
C ALA A 23 -8.25 5.62 -2.62
N ILE A 24 -7.49 6.64 -2.21
CA ILE A 24 -7.98 8.03 -2.13
C ILE A 24 -8.58 8.48 -3.48
N ARG A 25 -7.90 8.15 -4.59
CA ARG A 25 -8.38 8.52 -5.93
C ARG A 25 -9.64 7.78 -6.35
N LEU A 26 -9.71 6.47 -6.13
CA LEU A 26 -10.88 5.65 -6.43
C LEU A 26 -12.08 6.07 -5.58
N CYS A 27 -11.85 6.39 -4.33
CA CYS A 27 -12.87 6.91 -3.42
C CYS A 27 -13.27 8.37 -3.70
N LYS A 28 -12.68 9.01 -4.72
CA LYS A 28 -12.96 10.41 -5.12
C LYS A 28 -12.79 11.41 -3.97
N ILE A 29 -11.87 11.14 -3.05
CA ILE A 29 -11.59 12.01 -1.90
C ILE A 29 -10.68 13.14 -2.35
N GLN A 30 -11.09 14.38 -2.02
CA GLN A 30 -10.24 15.54 -2.22
C GLN A 30 -9.14 15.55 -1.16
N CYS A 31 -7.87 15.44 -1.60
CA CYS A 31 -6.71 15.29 -0.71
C CYS A 31 -5.53 16.11 -1.24
N ILE A 32 -4.79 16.74 -0.33
CA ILE A 32 -3.51 17.41 -0.64
C ILE A 32 -2.42 16.35 -0.61
N ILE A 33 -1.69 16.18 -1.71
CA ILE A 33 -0.56 15.25 -1.76
C ILE A 33 0.74 16.04 -1.56
N ARG A 34 1.53 15.64 -0.56
CA ARG A 34 2.86 16.18 -0.28
C ARG A 34 3.91 15.13 -0.58
N GLU A 35 4.63 15.29 -1.67
CA GLU A 35 5.76 14.44 -2.01
C GLU A 35 6.93 14.73 -1.07
N ILE A 36 7.50 13.68 -0.48
CA ILE A 36 8.65 13.78 0.41
C ILE A 36 9.94 13.38 -0.31
N SER A 37 11.07 13.91 0.18
CA SER A 37 12.40 13.42 -0.20
C SER A 37 12.91 12.45 0.86
N LEU A 38 13.32 11.23 0.45
CA LEU A 38 13.92 10.26 1.36
C LEU A 38 15.31 10.68 1.86
N LYS A 39 15.98 11.59 1.13
CA LYS A 39 17.31 12.09 1.48
C LYS A 39 17.27 13.24 2.51
N ALA A 40 16.21 14.01 2.48
CA ALA A 40 15.99 15.12 3.41
C ALA A 40 14.72 14.83 4.21
N LYS A 41 14.86 14.47 5.47
CA LYS A 41 13.70 14.24 6.35
C LYS A 41 12.89 15.53 6.43
N ASN A 42 11.63 15.44 5.96
CA ASN A 42 10.70 16.56 6.03
C ASN A 42 10.32 16.81 7.49
N SER A 43 10.62 17.99 8.01
CA SER A 43 10.31 18.35 9.42
C SER A 43 8.83 18.31 9.76
N GLU A 44 7.95 18.61 8.79
CA GLU A 44 6.50 18.48 8.97
C GLU A 44 6.07 17.03 9.14
N LEU A 45 6.63 16.12 8.31
CA LEU A 45 6.37 14.68 8.44
C LEU A 45 6.83 14.17 9.81
N LEU A 46 8.05 14.50 10.23
CA LEU A 46 8.60 14.09 11.54
C LEU A 46 7.74 14.55 12.71
N ARG A 47 7.11 15.72 12.59
CA ARG A 47 6.24 16.26 13.66
C ARG A 47 4.93 15.48 13.78
N VAL A 48 4.37 14.97 12.68
CA VAL A 48 3.10 14.25 12.67
C VAL A 48 3.27 12.73 12.77
N SER A 49 4.42 12.21 12.33
CA SER A 49 4.77 10.79 12.37
C SER A 49 6.26 10.62 12.69
N PRO A 50 6.61 10.31 13.95
CA PRO A 50 8.00 10.09 14.35
C PRO A 50 8.69 8.94 13.61
N LYS A 51 7.94 7.94 13.13
CA LYS A 51 8.46 6.85 12.29
C LYS A 51 9.10 7.37 11.00
N ALA A 52 8.67 8.54 10.50
CA ALA A 52 9.15 9.15 9.25
C ALA A 52 9.08 8.21 8.03
N THR A 53 8.13 7.28 8.05
CA THR A 53 7.79 6.40 6.92
C THR A 53 6.64 7.00 6.11
N VAL A 54 6.39 6.48 4.93
CA VAL A 54 5.25 6.85 4.09
C VAL A 54 4.52 5.62 3.59
N PRO A 55 3.17 5.72 3.42
CA PRO A 55 2.33 6.92 3.49
C PRO A 55 2.00 7.34 4.92
N VAL A 56 1.67 8.62 5.10
CA VAL A 56 1.03 9.17 6.30
C VAL A 56 -0.09 10.09 5.85
N LEU A 57 -1.30 9.87 6.35
CA LEU A 57 -2.46 10.73 6.09
C LEU A 57 -2.83 11.49 7.35
N VAL A 58 -2.84 12.81 7.26
CA VAL A 58 -3.31 13.70 8.33
C VAL A 58 -4.70 14.19 7.97
N LEU A 59 -5.68 13.89 8.82
CA LEU A 59 -7.07 14.29 8.63
C LEU A 59 -7.32 15.75 9.09
N PRO A 60 -8.39 16.38 8.64
CA PRO A 60 -8.72 17.75 9.05
C PRO A 60 -8.91 17.94 10.57
N ASN A 61 -9.36 16.91 11.27
CA ASN A 61 -9.52 16.88 12.73
C ASN A 61 -8.20 16.69 13.50
N GLY A 62 -7.07 16.49 12.78
CA GLY A 62 -5.76 16.28 13.36
C GLY A 62 -5.40 14.80 13.61
N GLU A 63 -6.30 13.87 13.35
CA GLU A 63 -6.02 12.43 13.40
C GLU A 63 -4.99 12.05 12.33
N VAL A 64 -4.11 11.09 12.65
CA VAL A 64 -3.01 10.65 11.79
C VAL A 64 -3.13 9.15 11.53
N LEU A 65 -3.20 8.78 10.25
CA LEU A 65 -3.15 7.38 9.81
C LEU A 65 -1.77 7.10 9.20
N GLU A 66 -1.02 6.19 9.82
CA GLU A 66 0.37 5.90 9.45
C GLU A 66 0.55 4.65 8.59
N GLU A 67 -0.47 3.77 8.58
CA GLU A 67 -0.40 2.54 7.79
C GLU A 67 -1.23 2.66 6.51
N SER A 68 -0.70 2.13 5.42
CA SER A 68 -1.38 2.23 4.12
C SER A 68 -2.73 1.50 4.08
N LEU A 69 -2.91 0.43 4.86
CA LEU A 69 -4.19 -0.28 4.96
C LEU A 69 -5.22 0.56 5.72
N ASP A 70 -4.83 1.22 6.80
CA ASP A 70 -5.73 2.11 7.53
C ASP A 70 -6.24 3.25 6.64
N ILE A 71 -5.35 3.79 5.79
CA ILE A 71 -5.70 4.82 4.81
C ILE A 71 -6.68 4.27 3.77
N ILE A 72 -6.48 3.03 3.30
CA ILE A 72 -7.40 2.37 2.35
C ILE A 72 -8.78 2.19 2.99
N TYR A 73 -8.84 1.59 4.18
CA TYR A 73 -10.10 1.33 4.87
C TYR A 73 -10.83 2.63 5.19
N TRP A 74 -10.13 3.62 5.74
CA TRP A 74 -10.69 4.95 5.96
C TRP A 74 -11.27 5.54 4.66
N SER A 75 -10.53 5.45 3.55
CA SER A 75 -10.98 5.98 2.26
C SER A 75 -12.27 5.32 1.79
N LEU A 76 -12.35 3.99 1.88
CA LEU A 76 -13.53 3.22 1.51
C LEU A 76 -14.74 3.53 2.43
N GLU A 77 -14.49 3.87 3.69
CA GLU A 77 -15.55 4.31 4.60
C GLU A 77 -16.13 5.67 4.23
N GLN A 78 -15.29 6.60 3.73
CA GLN A 78 -15.77 7.91 3.29
C GLN A 78 -16.64 7.81 2.04
N ASN A 79 -16.22 7.01 1.04
CA ASN A 79 -16.96 6.87 -0.22
C ASN A 79 -16.43 5.65 -0.98
N ASP A 80 -17.33 4.74 -1.36
CA ASP A 80 -16.99 3.53 -2.11
C ASP A 80 -17.82 3.38 -3.38
N PRO A 81 -17.59 4.25 -4.40
CA PRO A 81 -18.42 4.29 -5.60
C PRO A 81 -18.25 3.05 -6.49
N TYR A 82 -17.18 2.28 -6.29
CA TYR A 82 -16.90 1.08 -7.05
C TYR A 82 -17.19 -0.22 -6.29
N LYS A 83 -17.71 -0.11 -5.04
CA LYS A 83 -18.04 -1.25 -4.17
C LYS A 83 -16.82 -2.15 -3.93
N LEU A 84 -15.68 -1.53 -3.59
CA LEU A 84 -14.42 -2.22 -3.32
C LEU A 84 -14.34 -2.79 -1.90
N LYS A 85 -15.26 -2.41 -1.00
CA LYS A 85 -15.34 -3.01 0.34
C LYS A 85 -15.56 -4.51 0.22
N ILE A 86 -14.62 -5.25 0.77
CA ILE A 86 -14.64 -6.70 0.76
C ILE A 86 -15.70 -7.20 1.75
N ASN A 87 -16.51 -8.14 1.32
CA ASN A 87 -17.47 -8.79 2.19
C ASN A 87 -16.78 -9.74 3.20
N ASN A 88 -17.45 -10.04 4.30
CA ASN A 88 -16.88 -10.88 5.37
C ASN A 88 -16.42 -12.27 4.90
N GLN A 89 -17.02 -12.83 3.82
CA GLN A 89 -16.64 -14.14 3.30
C GLN A 89 -15.27 -14.13 2.62
N LEU A 90 -14.88 -12.99 2.04
CA LEU A 90 -13.60 -12.81 1.34
C LEU A 90 -12.53 -12.14 2.22
N ALA A 91 -12.92 -11.52 3.33
CA ALA A 91 -12.01 -10.75 4.19
C ALA A 91 -10.77 -11.57 4.58
N ASN A 92 -10.96 -12.76 5.15
CA ASN A 92 -9.84 -13.62 5.58
C ASN A 92 -8.92 -14.05 4.42
N LYS A 93 -9.47 -14.30 3.22
CA LYS A 93 -8.67 -14.65 2.03
C LYS A 93 -7.85 -13.44 1.56
N THR A 94 -8.46 -12.26 1.60
CA THR A 94 -7.80 -11.01 1.21
C THR A 94 -6.69 -10.65 2.18
N ASP A 95 -6.96 -10.74 3.49
CA ASP A 95 -5.96 -10.45 4.53
C ASP A 95 -4.74 -11.37 4.38
N LYS A 96 -4.95 -12.67 4.17
CA LYS A 96 -3.86 -13.63 3.91
C LYS A 96 -3.06 -13.29 2.65
N LEU A 97 -3.74 -12.85 1.59
CA LEU A 97 -3.05 -12.43 0.37
C LEU A 97 -2.24 -11.16 0.57
N ILE A 98 -2.79 -10.18 1.28
CA ILE A 98 -2.08 -8.94 1.63
C ILE A 98 -0.86 -9.28 2.50
N GLU A 99 -1.02 -10.12 3.51
CA GLU A 99 0.08 -10.57 4.37
C GLU A 99 1.17 -11.26 3.55
N LEU A 100 0.84 -12.19 2.66
CA LEU A 100 1.78 -12.86 1.77
C LEU A 100 2.58 -11.85 0.92
N ILE A 101 1.90 -10.86 0.36
CA ILE A 101 2.54 -9.83 -0.47
C ILE A 101 3.40 -8.88 0.37
N ASP A 102 2.92 -8.42 1.51
CA ASP A 102 3.62 -7.42 2.33
C ASP A 102 4.80 -8.04 3.11
N THR A 103 4.79 -9.34 3.34
CA THR A 103 5.86 -10.07 4.06
C THR A 103 6.74 -10.85 3.09
N GLU A 104 6.32 -12.02 2.64
CA GLU A 104 7.16 -12.99 1.94
C GLU A 104 7.57 -12.50 0.54
N PHE A 105 6.59 -12.06 -0.27
CA PHE A 105 6.90 -11.52 -1.59
C PHE A 105 7.82 -10.31 -1.50
N LYS A 106 7.49 -9.36 -0.64
CA LYS A 106 8.29 -8.14 -0.44
C LYS A 106 9.70 -8.45 0.07
N PHE A 107 9.85 -9.42 0.97
CA PHE A 107 11.14 -9.89 1.45
C PHE A 107 12.02 -10.39 0.31
N HIS A 108 11.49 -11.20 -0.58
CA HIS A 108 12.23 -11.74 -1.71
C HIS A 108 12.47 -10.69 -2.79
N LEU A 109 11.48 -9.86 -3.10
CA LEU A 109 11.61 -8.78 -4.07
C LEU A 109 12.71 -7.79 -3.69
N ASP A 110 12.79 -7.38 -2.42
CA ASP A 110 13.82 -6.44 -1.96
C ASP A 110 15.22 -7.04 -2.06
N ARG A 111 15.40 -8.30 -1.69
CA ARG A 111 16.69 -9.00 -1.77
C ARG A 111 17.13 -9.26 -3.20
N TYR A 112 16.21 -9.47 -4.10
CA TYR A 112 16.48 -9.52 -5.54
C TYR A 112 16.90 -8.15 -6.08
N LYS A 113 16.09 -7.10 -5.82
CA LYS A 113 16.33 -5.75 -6.39
C LYS A 113 17.50 -5.00 -5.77
N TYR A 114 17.76 -5.23 -4.50
CA TYR A 114 18.74 -4.50 -3.71
C TYR A 114 19.74 -5.45 -3.04
N SER A 115 20.22 -6.44 -3.81
CA SER A 115 21.08 -7.51 -3.32
C SER A 115 22.31 -7.01 -2.57
N SER A 116 22.93 -5.93 -3.03
CA SER A 116 24.08 -5.30 -2.37
C SER A 116 23.75 -4.75 -0.98
N ARG A 117 22.56 -4.22 -0.78
CA ARG A 117 22.08 -3.69 0.51
C ARG A 117 21.94 -4.80 1.57
N TYR A 118 21.63 -6.01 1.13
CA TYR A 118 21.41 -7.18 1.99
C TYR A 118 22.55 -8.18 1.96
N ASN A 119 23.69 -7.84 1.34
CA ASN A 119 24.86 -8.73 1.18
C ASN A 119 24.52 -10.08 0.53
N ILE A 120 23.57 -10.09 -0.40
CA ILE A 120 23.12 -11.30 -1.10
C ILE A 120 24.05 -11.60 -2.26
N LYS A 121 24.76 -12.75 -2.20
CA LYS A 121 25.66 -13.21 -3.26
C LYS A 121 24.90 -13.73 -4.49
N ASN A 122 23.80 -14.46 -4.27
CA ASN A 122 22.97 -15.00 -5.34
C ASN A 122 21.54 -14.48 -5.22
N SER A 123 21.24 -13.38 -5.91
CA SER A 123 19.91 -12.78 -5.91
C SER A 123 18.88 -13.56 -6.74
N GLN A 124 19.34 -14.48 -7.62
CA GLN A 124 18.46 -15.28 -8.47
C GLN A 124 17.52 -16.17 -7.65
N VAL A 125 17.99 -16.74 -6.54
CA VAL A 125 17.16 -17.54 -5.62
C VAL A 125 15.97 -16.72 -5.10
N HIS A 126 16.19 -15.45 -4.78
CA HIS A 126 15.12 -14.58 -4.32
C HIS A 126 14.14 -14.19 -5.45
N ARG A 127 14.65 -13.99 -6.67
CA ARG A 127 13.81 -13.79 -7.85
C ARG A 127 12.89 -14.97 -8.10
N ASP A 128 13.41 -16.17 -8.03
CA ASP A 128 12.64 -17.39 -8.31
C ASP A 128 11.54 -17.60 -7.26
N LYS A 129 11.84 -17.40 -5.98
CA LYS A 129 10.83 -17.43 -4.91
C LYS A 129 9.75 -16.34 -5.07
N ALA A 130 10.15 -15.12 -5.42
CA ALA A 130 9.18 -14.06 -5.70
C ALA A 130 8.29 -14.41 -6.91
N ARG A 131 8.88 -15.01 -7.97
CA ARG A 131 8.13 -15.51 -9.14
C ARG A 131 7.11 -16.57 -8.75
N ASP A 132 7.49 -17.52 -7.90
CA ASP A 132 6.60 -18.62 -7.50
C ASP A 132 5.36 -18.08 -6.77
N ILE A 133 5.50 -17.04 -5.93
CA ILE A 133 4.36 -16.34 -5.33
C ILE A 133 3.48 -15.68 -6.39
N LEU A 134 4.09 -15.01 -7.39
CA LEU A 134 3.33 -14.40 -8.48
C LEU A 134 2.60 -15.44 -9.33
N VAL A 135 3.16 -16.64 -9.53
CA VAL A 135 2.48 -17.75 -10.21
C VAL A 135 1.26 -18.21 -9.42
N GLN A 136 1.35 -18.32 -8.08
CA GLN A 136 0.18 -18.62 -7.24
C GLN A 136 -0.93 -17.58 -7.42
N ILE A 137 -0.58 -16.29 -7.43
CA ILE A 137 -1.55 -15.21 -7.65
C ILE A 137 -2.15 -15.29 -9.06
N ASN A 138 -1.33 -15.60 -10.06
CA ASN A 138 -1.81 -15.78 -11.43
C ASN A 138 -2.82 -16.91 -11.54
N THR A 139 -2.60 -18.03 -10.84
CA THR A 139 -3.56 -19.15 -10.80
C THR A 139 -4.90 -18.71 -10.16
N MET A 140 -4.90 -17.79 -9.21
CA MET A 140 -6.14 -17.25 -8.65
C MET A 140 -6.96 -16.43 -9.65
N LEU A 141 -6.35 -15.92 -10.72
CA LEU A 141 -7.01 -15.20 -11.80
C LEU A 141 -7.58 -16.12 -12.87
N GLU A 142 -7.24 -17.42 -12.89
CA GLU A 142 -7.72 -18.37 -13.89
C GLU A 142 -9.25 -18.46 -13.84
N GLY A 143 -9.89 -18.18 -14.98
CA GLY A 143 -11.35 -18.16 -15.12
C GLY A 143 -12.07 -16.93 -14.55
N ASN A 144 -11.33 -15.92 -14.07
CA ASN A 144 -11.87 -14.69 -13.52
C ASN A 144 -11.22 -13.45 -14.15
N ASN A 145 -11.98 -12.35 -14.23
CA ASN A 145 -11.43 -11.07 -14.66
C ASN A 145 -10.61 -10.37 -13.55
N TYR A 146 -10.89 -10.68 -12.29
CA TYR A 146 -10.24 -10.12 -11.10
C TYR A 146 -10.03 -11.22 -10.06
N LEU A 147 -9.24 -10.95 -9.02
CA LEU A 147 -8.84 -11.93 -7.99
C LEU A 147 -10.02 -12.63 -7.29
N TRP A 148 -11.12 -11.93 -7.13
CA TRP A 148 -12.31 -12.44 -6.42
C TRP A 148 -13.55 -12.56 -7.32
N GLY A 149 -13.36 -12.72 -8.63
CA GLY A 149 -14.46 -12.93 -9.57
C GLY A 149 -14.45 -11.96 -10.75
N ASN A 150 -15.64 -11.55 -11.21
CA ASN A 150 -15.78 -10.74 -12.43
C ASN A 150 -15.87 -9.23 -12.17
N ASN A 151 -15.90 -8.81 -10.92
CA ASN A 151 -15.91 -7.39 -10.53
C ASN A 151 -14.57 -7.00 -9.96
N ILE A 152 -14.19 -5.73 -10.15
CA ILE A 152 -12.99 -5.16 -9.52
C ILE A 152 -13.09 -5.31 -8.01
N SER A 153 -12.00 -5.69 -7.38
CA SER A 153 -11.91 -5.95 -5.94
C SER A 153 -10.55 -5.53 -5.40
#